data_e9f195fc10e53736606172457eb37e88
#
_entry.id   e9f195fc10e53736606172457eb37e88
#
_cell.length_a   1.000
_cell.length_b   1.000
_cell.length_c   1.000
_cell.angle_alpha   90.00
_cell.angle_beta   90.00
_cell.angle_gamma   90.00
#
_symmetry.space_group_name_H-M   'P 1'
#
loop_
_entity.id
_entity.type
_entity.pdbx_description
1 polymer ?
#
loop_
_entity_poly.entity_id
_entity_poly.type
_entity_poly.pdbx_seq_one_letter_code
_entity_poly.pdbx_strand_id
1 'polypeptide(L)'
;VPRSHGRLAAWLLALSLAAVACTAPAAPEVLPASAAVAREVSALPEDWSVREVEPGFLLYEGEVVRGEDPAWSVSVTAGQDWLGSRAEAEEVTAKLADLGWAAEVVEIAWPEAFVQAGLALGWKVVLRERYATRARAEARAAELGDGGWRASVEWSGAEPYGGYSRTRVVAAVLDPAEFRGSVEATFGERIDAASTVAEMAREGGALFAVNGGYFVMEEADGVPGTPAGIGVYGGRLESEAVEGRAAVVLEGDGLSPSFVELSTEVTVSVDGRVREAEGVNRVPGVRRNCVDPRRPTRYPLHDVTCRLDSELVVFTDAFRGSTPETGGVEAVADAAGLITSVGAPGAEVPAGGHVVQGVGGAAAWLEESAEVGERLRVDTRVVDSGGGELALGEGTSVVNAGPRLVSGGLVGIDAEVNGLIHPDDPRFGYAWALRGNPRMAMGVDGAGRLLLVGASGRAPGESDGFGLEALAGLMRDLGAVEAVALDGGGSVSMVLDGEPVLLGVSARGERSVGDAVLVRAG
;
A
#
# COMPACT_ATOMS: atom_id res chain seq x y z
N VAL A 1 -72.56 50.28 3.87
CA VAL A 1 -73.84 49.96 3.18
C VAL A 1 -73.89 50.80 1.93
N PRO A 2 -74.24 50.37 0.71
CA PRO A 2 -74.77 49.08 0.27
C PRO A 2 -74.02 48.46 -0.91
N ARG A 3 -74.27 47.16 -1.07
CA ARG A 3 -74.45 46.25 -2.20
C ARG A 3 -74.39 46.81 -3.62
N SER A 4 -73.71 46.13 -4.54
CA SER A 4 -74.30 45.74 -5.81
C SER A 4 -73.57 44.56 -6.44
N HIS A 5 -74.36 43.65 -6.99
CA HIS A 5 -74.08 42.41 -7.67
C HIS A 5 -73.43 42.62 -9.05
N GLY A 6 -72.61 41.65 -9.51
CA GLY A 6 -72.15 41.58 -10.90
C GLY A 6 -71.44 40.28 -11.26
N ARG A 7 -72.19 39.34 -11.58
CA ARG A 7 -72.09 38.21 -12.58
C ARG A 7 -70.71 37.56 -12.88
N LEU A 8 -70.70 36.28 -12.62
CA LEU A 8 -69.81 35.24 -13.15
C LEU A 8 -69.59 35.34 -14.67
N ALA A 9 -68.34 35.17 -15.06
CA ALA A 9 -68.01 34.57 -16.36
C ALA A 9 -66.94 33.49 -16.12
N ALA A 10 -67.34 32.25 -16.31
CA ALA A 10 -66.49 31.08 -16.24
C ALA A 10 -65.62 31.01 -17.49
N TRP A 11 -64.31 31.00 -17.33
CA TRP A 11 -63.39 30.54 -18.35
C TRP A 11 -62.78 29.23 -17.90
N LEU A 12 -63.18 28.16 -18.60
CA LEU A 12 -62.56 26.84 -18.54
C LEU A 12 -61.18 26.92 -19.20
N LEU A 13 -60.10 26.94 -18.39
CA LEU A 13 -58.77 26.65 -18.88
C LEU A 13 -58.52 25.13 -18.68
N ALA A 14 -58.47 24.43 -19.79
CA ALA A 14 -58.02 23.02 -19.83
C ALA A 14 -56.52 22.98 -19.52
N LEU A 15 -56.13 22.54 -18.31
CA LEU A 15 -54.75 22.15 -18.01
C LEU A 15 -54.50 20.78 -18.59
N SER A 16 -53.75 20.71 -19.69
CA SER A 16 -53.14 19.47 -20.15
C SER A 16 -51.98 19.13 -19.21
N LEU A 17 -52.19 18.13 -18.33
CA LEU A 17 -51.10 17.49 -17.61
C LEU A 17 -50.25 16.70 -18.63
N ALA A 18 -49.10 17.23 -19.01
CA ALA A 18 -48.03 16.44 -19.59
C ALA A 18 -47.40 15.60 -18.48
N ALA A 19 -47.68 14.33 -18.45
CA ALA A 19 -46.98 13.36 -17.62
C ALA A 19 -45.55 13.24 -18.16
N VAL A 20 -44.59 13.88 -17.49
CA VAL A 20 -43.16 13.60 -17.67
C VAL A 20 -42.92 12.23 -17.03
N ALA A 21 -42.86 11.20 -17.86
CA ALA A 21 -42.38 9.89 -17.43
C ALA A 21 -40.88 10.05 -17.09
N CYS A 22 -40.56 10.05 -15.80
CA CYS A 22 -39.19 9.80 -15.33
C CYS A 22 -38.84 8.35 -15.74
N THR A 23 -38.16 8.20 -16.86
CA THR A 23 -37.47 6.95 -17.15
C THR A 23 -36.30 6.86 -16.16
N ALA A 24 -36.37 5.91 -15.23
CA ALA A 24 -35.25 5.49 -14.43
C ALA A 24 -34.10 5.09 -15.38
N PRO A 25 -32.83 5.42 -15.05
CA PRO A 25 -31.73 4.93 -15.83
C PRO A 25 -31.80 3.41 -15.85
N ALA A 26 -31.68 2.81 -17.04
CA ALA A 26 -31.63 1.37 -17.22
C ALA A 26 -30.45 0.86 -16.38
N ALA A 27 -30.70 -0.16 -15.55
CA ALA A 27 -29.66 -0.90 -14.88
C ALA A 27 -28.65 -1.37 -15.95
N PRO A 28 -27.32 -1.35 -15.65
CA PRO A 28 -26.34 -1.83 -16.59
C PRO A 28 -26.72 -3.28 -16.96
N GLU A 29 -26.82 -3.54 -18.25
CA GLU A 29 -27.10 -4.84 -18.82
C GLU A 29 -25.96 -5.77 -18.39
N VAL A 30 -26.23 -6.68 -17.46
CA VAL A 30 -25.31 -7.75 -17.09
C VAL A 30 -25.23 -8.66 -18.31
N LEU A 31 -24.18 -8.51 -19.09
CA LEU A 31 -23.88 -9.42 -20.19
C LEU A 31 -23.75 -10.84 -19.63
N PRO A 32 -24.39 -11.84 -20.28
CA PRO A 32 -24.33 -13.21 -19.81
C PRO A 32 -22.87 -13.70 -19.81
N ALA A 33 -22.46 -14.36 -18.73
CA ALA A 33 -21.13 -14.90 -18.45
C ALA A 33 -20.60 -15.95 -19.47
N SER A 34 -21.23 -16.12 -20.62
CA SER A 34 -20.87 -17.14 -21.61
C SER A 34 -20.13 -16.63 -22.85
N ALA A 35 -19.62 -15.40 -22.84
CA ALA A 35 -18.81 -14.85 -23.93
C ALA A 35 -17.41 -14.39 -23.49
N ALA A 36 -16.93 -14.79 -22.32
CA ALA A 36 -15.51 -14.71 -21.99
C ALA A 36 -14.77 -15.83 -22.73
N VAL A 37 -14.52 -15.62 -24.01
CA VAL A 37 -13.48 -16.34 -24.74
C VAL A 37 -12.23 -16.24 -23.87
N ALA A 38 -11.67 -17.41 -23.51
CA ALA A 38 -10.35 -17.50 -22.89
C ALA A 38 -9.39 -16.58 -23.66
N ARG A 39 -9.20 -15.35 -23.18
CA ARG A 39 -8.04 -14.58 -23.57
C ARG A 39 -6.89 -15.33 -22.89
N GLU A 40 -6.17 -16.11 -23.66
CA GLU A 40 -4.78 -16.36 -23.35
C GLU A 40 -4.21 -15.06 -22.77
N VAL A 41 -3.18 -15.13 -21.92
CA VAL A 41 -2.42 -13.94 -21.48
C VAL A 41 -1.77 -13.36 -22.73
N SER A 42 -2.58 -12.89 -23.66
CA SER A 42 -2.24 -12.51 -25.04
C SER A 42 -1.70 -11.09 -25.14
N ALA A 43 -1.52 -10.42 -24.00
CA ALA A 43 -0.92 -9.08 -23.94
C ALA A 43 0.53 -9.09 -23.40
N LEU A 44 1.08 -10.27 -23.08
CA LEU A 44 2.51 -10.37 -22.78
C LEU A 44 3.31 -10.16 -24.06
N PRO A 45 4.41 -9.39 -24.01
CA PRO A 45 5.34 -9.30 -25.13
C PRO A 45 5.79 -10.70 -25.58
N GLU A 46 5.86 -10.96 -26.88
CA GLU A 46 6.22 -12.28 -27.46
C GLU A 46 7.62 -12.76 -27.04
N ASP A 47 8.45 -11.88 -26.51
CA ASP A 47 9.81 -12.13 -26.06
C ASP A 47 9.94 -12.55 -24.59
N TRP A 48 8.83 -12.57 -23.83
CA TRP A 48 8.87 -13.06 -22.45
C TRP A 48 9.00 -14.58 -22.42
N SER A 49 9.93 -15.06 -21.58
CA SER A 49 10.04 -16.50 -21.31
C SER A 49 8.92 -16.96 -20.40
N VAL A 50 8.42 -18.18 -20.62
CA VAL A 50 7.42 -18.81 -19.75
C VAL A 50 7.91 -20.17 -19.30
N ARG A 51 7.67 -20.49 -18.03
CA ARG A 51 7.94 -21.79 -17.44
C ARG A 51 6.72 -22.25 -16.66
N GLU A 52 6.27 -23.46 -16.93
CA GLU A 52 5.32 -24.15 -16.05
C GLU A 52 6.07 -24.68 -14.84
N VAL A 53 5.65 -24.25 -13.64
CA VAL A 53 6.23 -24.64 -12.35
C VAL A 53 5.51 -25.89 -11.84
N GLU A 54 4.19 -25.85 -11.87
CA GLU A 54 3.26 -26.91 -11.54
C GLU A 54 2.05 -26.79 -12.50
N PRO A 55 1.23 -27.83 -12.68
CA PRO A 55 -0.01 -27.71 -13.46
C PRO A 55 -0.86 -26.52 -12.96
N GLY A 56 -1.14 -25.60 -13.86
CA GLY A 56 -1.89 -24.37 -13.54
C GLY A 56 -1.08 -23.28 -12.85
N PHE A 57 0.24 -23.44 -12.67
CA PHE A 57 1.15 -22.40 -12.20
C PHE A 57 2.20 -22.07 -13.26
N LEU A 58 2.07 -20.92 -13.88
CA LEU A 58 3.00 -20.40 -14.89
C LEU A 58 3.82 -19.24 -14.31
N LEU A 59 5.13 -19.25 -14.56
CA LEU A 59 6.04 -18.15 -14.24
C LEU A 59 6.55 -17.53 -15.54
N TYR A 60 6.29 -16.24 -15.71
CA TYR A 60 6.74 -15.43 -16.84
C TYR A 60 7.88 -14.52 -16.39
N GLU A 61 8.91 -14.40 -17.22
CA GLU A 61 10.03 -13.49 -16.99
C GLU A 61 10.32 -12.69 -18.25
N GLY A 62 10.49 -11.38 -18.12
CA GLY A 62 10.78 -10.52 -19.24
C GLY A 62 11.13 -9.10 -18.85
N GLU A 63 11.17 -8.24 -19.85
CA GLU A 63 11.45 -6.83 -19.66
C GLU A 63 10.35 -5.98 -20.30
N VAL A 64 10.05 -4.87 -19.68
CA VAL A 64 9.21 -3.81 -20.25
C VAL A 64 10.13 -2.66 -20.62
N VAL A 65 10.22 -2.36 -21.92
CA VAL A 65 11.00 -1.23 -22.43
C VAL A 65 10.04 -0.19 -23.02
N ARG A 66 10.21 1.06 -22.62
CA ARG A 66 9.44 2.20 -23.12
C ARG A 66 10.39 3.28 -23.62
N GLY A 67 10.06 3.85 -24.78
CA GLY A 67 10.83 4.94 -25.36
C GLY A 67 12.20 4.51 -25.88
N GLU A 68 12.92 5.52 -26.34
CA GLU A 68 14.26 5.42 -26.89
C GLU A 68 15.16 6.46 -26.17
N ASP A 69 16.47 6.42 -26.41
CA ASP A 69 17.43 7.42 -25.91
C ASP A 69 17.60 7.52 -24.38
N PRO A 70 18.08 6.44 -23.72
CA PRO A 70 18.45 6.49 -22.31
C PRO A 70 19.55 7.52 -22.06
N ALA A 71 19.36 8.40 -21.08
CA ALA A 71 20.31 9.45 -20.78
C ALA A 71 20.34 9.85 -19.30
N TRP A 72 21.48 10.41 -18.89
CA TRP A 72 21.61 11.13 -17.63
C TRP A 72 21.27 12.61 -17.85
N SER A 73 20.66 13.23 -16.84
CA SER A 73 20.37 14.65 -16.80
C SER A 73 20.84 15.27 -15.49
N VAL A 74 20.79 16.59 -15.41
CA VAL A 74 21.08 17.34 -14.19
C VAL A 74 19.89 18.22 -13.88
N SER A 75 19.33 18.10 -12.68
CA SER A 75 18.34 19.02 -12.16
C SER A 75 18.98 20.01 -11.19
N VAL A 76 18.41 21.21 -11.11
CA VAL A 76 18.83 22.28 -10.21
C VAL A 76 17.66 22.57 -9.26
N THR A 77 17.97 22.72 -7.98
CA THR A 77 16.95 22.99 -6.97
C THR A 77 16.25 24.31 -7.23
N ALA A 78 14.92 24.27 -7.36
CA ALA A 78 14.06 25.43 -7.43
C ALA A 78 13.69 25.85 -5.99
N GLY A 79 14.05 27.05 -5.57
CA GLY A 79 13.79 27.50 -4.19
C GLY A 79 14.61 26.75 -3.14
N GLN A 80 13.95 26.30 -2.07
CA GLN A 80 14.60 25.55 -0.98
C GLN A 80 14.62 24.05 -1.22
N ASP A 81 13.73 23.54 -2.04
CA ASP A 81 13.54 22.13 -2.30
C ASP A 81 13.65 21.77 -3.80
N TRP A 82 13.69 20.44 -4.09
CA TRP A 82 13.75 19.88 -5.44
C TRP A 82 12.52 20.24 -6.29
N LEU A 83 11.35 20.31 -5.66
CA LEU A 83 10.11 20.80 -6.26
C LEU A 83 9.83 22.19 -5.69
N GLY A 84 9.82 23.19 -6.54
CA GLY A 84 9.48 24.57 -6.18
C GLY A 84 8.12 24.97 -6.76
N SER A 85 7.73 26.20 -6.48
CA SER A 85 6.66 26.86 -7.21
C SER A 85 7.10 27.13 -8.65
N ARG A 86 6.14 27.35 -9.54
CA ARG A 86 6.43 27.69 -10.94
C ARG A 86 7.29 28.96 -11.05
N ALA A 87 6.97 29.98 -10.24
CA ALA A 87 7.70 31.23 -10.23
C ALA A 87 9.18 31.06 -9.82
N GLU A 88 9.45 30.25 -8.77
CA GLU A 88 10.80 29.94 -8.34
C GLU A 88 11.58 29.19 -9.43
N ALA A 89 10.94 28.21 -10.08
CA ALA A 89 11.56 27.46 -11.16
C ALA A 89 11.86 28.34 -12.39
N GLU A 90 10.96 29.24 -12.76
CA GLU A 90 11.17 30.22 -13.84
C GLU A 90 12.30 31.21 -13.50
N GLU A 91 12.38 31.69 -12.25
CA GLU A 91 13.45 32.57 -11.76
C GLU A 91 14.83 31.89 -11.81
N VAL A 92 14.91 30.63 -11.33
CA VAL A 92 16.14 29.84 -11.39
C VAL A 92 16.57 29.61 -12.84
N THR A 93 15.62 29.26 -13.72
CA THR A 93 15.90 29.06 -15.14
C THR A 93 16.44 30.32 -15.80
N ALA A 94 15.88 31.50 -15.50
CA ALA A 94 16.37 32.78 -16.02
C ALA A 94 17.80 33.09 -15.54
N LYS A 95 18.09 32.91 -14.25
CA LYS A 95 19.44 33.11 -13.69
C LYS A 95 20.47 32.16 -14.31
N LEU A 96 20.09 30.91 -14.56
CA LEU A 96 20.94 29.95 -15.24
C LEU A 96 21.22 30.38 -16.69
N ALA A 97 20.21 30.88 -17.40
CA ALA A 97 20.38 31.39 -18.76
C ALA A 97 21.36 32.59 -18.83
N ASP A 98 21.31 33.51 -17.87
CA ASP A 98 22.25 34.63 -17.76
C ASP A 98 23.70 34.17 -17.58
N LEU A 99 23.89 32.98 -16.99
CA LEU A 99 25.20 32.32 -16.83
C LEU A 99 25.59 31.41 -18.00
N GLY A 100 24.77 31.34 -19.05
CA GLY A 100 24.98 30.52 -20.23
C GLY A 100 24.53 29.06 -20.12
N TRP A 101 23.78 28.71 -19.09
CA TRP A 101 23.21 27.38 -18.93
C TRP A 101 21.83 27.28 -19.59
N ALA A 102 21.65 26.31 -20.47
CA ALA A 102 20.33 26.02 -21.04
C ALA A 102 19.55 25.07 -20.13
N ALA A 103 18.52 25.59 -19.50
CA ALA A 103 17.61 24.83 -18.64
C ALA A 103 16.16 24.93 -19.10
N GLU A 104 15.31 24.08 -18.58
CA GLU A 104 13.86 24.09 -18.78
C GLU A 104 13.13 23.84 -17.47
N VAL A 105 11.92 24.38 -17.39
CA VAL A 105 11.00 24.13 -16.26
C VAL A 105 10.14 22.92 -16.62
N VAL A 106 10.15 21.91 -15.77
CA VAL A 106 9.35 20.69 -15.92
C VAL A 106 8.28 20.68 -14.83
N GLU A 107 7.02 20.64 -15.23
CA GLU A 107 5.90 20.46 -14.31
C GLU A 107 5.82 18.99 -13.87
N ILE A 108 5.70 18.76 -12.58
CA ILE A 108 5.42 17.46 -11.98
C ILE A 108 3.96 17.47 -11.51
N ALA A 109 3.13 16.71 -12.19
CA ALA A 109 1.70 16.58 -11.88
C ALA A 109 1.29 15.10 -11.77
N TRP A 110 0.18 14.85 -11.09
CA TRP A 110 -0.41 13.52 -11.05
C TRP A 110 -0.84 13.10 -12.46
N PRO A 111 -0.41 11.91 -12.95
CA PRO A 111 -0.76 11.41 -14.28
C PRO A 111 -2.23 10.99 -14.40
N GLU A 112 -2.67 10.68 -15.63
CA GLU A 112 -4.06 10.35 -15.95
C GLU A 112 -4.61 9.11 -15.21
N ALA A 113 -3.76 8.20 -14.80
CA ALA A 113 -4.12 7.04 -13.99
C ALA A 113 -4.61 7.40 -12.57
N PHE A 114 -4.40 8.63 -12.12
CA PHE A 114 -4.78 9.07 -10.78
C PHE A 114 -6.08 9.87 -10.78
N VAL A 115 -6.87 9.71 -9.71
CA VAL A 115 -8.08 10.53 -9.47
C VAL A 115 -7.73 12.02 -9.46
N GLN A 116 -6.53 12.36 -9.01
CA GLN A 116 -5.98 13.72 -8.94
C GLN A 116 -5.30 14.18 -10.23
N ALA A 117 -5.59 13.56 -11.38
CA ALA A 117 -4.94 13.85 -12.65
C ALA A 117 -4.84 15.35 -12.97
N GLY A 118 -3.65 15.79 -13.39
CA GLY A 118 -3.37 17.19 -13.71
C GLY A 118 -3.14 18.11 -12.52
N LEU A 119 -3.34 17.66 -11.27
CA LEU A 119 -2.98 18.44 -10.10
C LEU A 119 -1.45 18.47 -9.95
N ALA A 120 -0.86 19.66 -10.00
CA ALA A 120 0.57 19.86 -9.88
C ALA A 120 1.08 19.56 -8.46
N LEU A 121 2.16 18.78 -8.39
CA LEU A 121 2.96 18.56 -7.19
C LEU A 121 4.03 19.65 -7.03
N GLY A 122 4.50 20.21 -8.15
CA GLY A 122 5.50 21.27 -8.18
C GLY A 122 6.25 21.31 -9.51
N TRP A 123 7.30 22.12 -9.55
CA TRP A 123 8.10 22.35 -10.75
C TRP A 123 9.58 22.08 -10.47
N LYS A 124 10.24 21.44 -11.43
CA LYS A 124 11.68 21.17 -11.44
C LYS A 124 12.38 22.04 -12.49
N VAL A 125 13.63 22.34 -12.24
CA VAL A 125 14.52 22.95 -13.25
C VAL A 125 15.51 21.89 -13.69
N VAL A 126 15.50 21.55 -14.99
CA VAL A 126 16.34 20.50 -15.56
C VAL A 126 17.18 21.08 -16.68
N LEU A 127 18.48 20.76 -16.74
CA LEU A 127 19.31 21.15 -17.87
C LEU A 127 18.81 20.46 -19.13
N ARG A 128 18.78 21.20 -20.26
CA ARG A 128 18.40 20.63 -21.56
C ARG A 128 19.45 19.66 -22.10
N GLU A 129 20.70 19.81 -21.66
CA GLU A 129 21.79 18.91 -22.04
C GLU A 129 21.55 17.51 -21.44
N ARG A 130 21.72 16.48 -22.24
CA ARG A 130 21.62 15.07 -21.86
C ARG A 130 22.98 14.41 -21.97
N TYR A 131 23.29 13.51 -21.03
CA TYR A 131 24.62 12.90 -20.91
C TYR A 131 24.55 11.39 -21.08
N ALA A 132 25.42 10.84 -21.92
CA ALA A 132 25.49 9.39 -22.15
C ALA A 132 26.06 8.62 -20.94
N THR A 133 26.75 9.29 -20.02
CA THR A 133 27.35 8.66 -18.83
C THR A 133 27.08 9.48 -17.58
N ARG A 134 26.90 8.77 -16.48
CA ARG A 134 26.73 9.36 -15.13
C ARG A 134 27.87 10.31 -14.78
N ALA A 135 29.12 9.91 -15.05
CA ALA A 135 30.31 10.72 -14.74
C ALA A 135 30.30 12.10 -15.41
N ARG A 136 29.77 12.19 -16.66
CA ARG A 136 29.61 13.49 -17.33
C ARG A 136 28.55 14.35 -16.68
N ALA A 137 27.42 13.76 -16.29
CA ALA A 137 26.38 14.48 -15.57
C ALA A 137 26.88 14.95 -14.18
N GLU A 138 27.65 14.11 -13.48
CA GLU A 138 28.29 14.46 -12.20
C GLU A 138 29.27 15.63 -12.33
N ALA A 139 30.10 15.64 -13.37
CA ALA A 139 30.99 16.76 -13.66
C ALA A 139 30.21 18.07 -13.88
N ARG A 140 29.08 18.00 -14.60
CA ARG A 140 28.20 19.16 -14.83
C ARG A 140 27.52 19.64 -13.55
N ALA A 141 27.04 18.70 -12.73
CA ALA A 141 26.46 19.03 -11.43
C ALA A 141 27.50 19.69 -10.51
N ALA A 142 28.77 19.25 -10.55
CA ALA A 142 29.87 19.86 -9.81
C ALA A 142 30.17 21.29 -10.27
N GLU A 143 30.23 21.56 -11.59
CA GLU A 143 30.40 22.91 -12.14
C GLU A 143 29.30 23.88 -11.65
N LEU A 144 28.04 23.41 -11.60
CA LEU A 144 26.93 24.17 -11.01
C LEU A 144 27.13 24.40 -9.50
N GLY A 145 27.63 23.36 -8.79
CA GLY A 145 27.94 23.44 -7.36
C GLY A 145 29.00 24.48 -7.05
N ASP A 146 30.06 24.54 -7.85
CA ASP A 146 31.11 25.57 -7.75
C ASP A 146 30.56 26.99 -7.97
N GLY A 147 29.50 27.11 -8.78
CA GLY A 147 28.71 28.33 -8.99
C GLY A 147 27.71 28.65 -7.87
N GLY A 148 27.63 27.82 -6.82
CA GLY A 148 26.72 28.01 -5.69
C GLY A 148 25.31 27.41 -5.88
N TRP A 149 25.09 26.61 -6.92
CA TRP A 149 23.82 25.95 -7.19
C TRP A 149 23.76 24.57 -6.53
N ARG A 150 22.61 24.20 -5.99
CA ARG A 150 22.36 22.82 -5.60
C ARG A 150 21.84 22.03 -6.81
N ALA A 151 22.66 21.12 -7.29
CA ALA A 151 22.37 20.30 -8.46
C ALA A 151 22.37 18.81 -8.12
N SER A 152 21.61 18.02 -8.88
CA SER A 152 21.47 16.59 -8.72
C SER A 152 21.49 15.89 -10.07
N VAL A 153 22.12 14.72 -10.10
CA VAL A 153 22.17 13.86 -11.29
C VAL A 153 20.98 12.92 -11.29
N GLU A 154 20.29 12.84 -12.42
CA GLU A 154 19.08 12.06 -12.59
C GLU A 154 19.21 11.15 -13.81
N TRP A 155 18.58 9.98 -13.70
CA TRP A 155 18.48 9.01 -14.79
C TRP A 155 17.11 9.08 -15.46
N SER A 156 17.07 9.18 -16.79
CA SER A 156 15.82 9.32 -17.53
C SER A 156 14.81 8.19 -17.28
N GLY A 157 15.30 6.96 -17.13
CA GLY A 157 14.43 5.81 -16.87
C GLY A 157 13.74 5.80 -15.49
N ALA A 158 14.27 6.59 -14.54
CA ALA A 158 13.68 6.71 -13.21
C ALA A 158 12.70 7.88 -13.09
N GLU A 159 12.72 8.83 -14.03
CA GLU A 159 11.95 10.05 -13.97
C GLU A 159 10.66 9.95 -14.79
N PRO A 160 9.50 10.44 -14.29
CA PRO A 160 8.23 10.35 -15.00
C PRO A 160 8.22 11.13 -16.33
N TYR A 161 9.09 12.13 -16.45
CA TYR A 161 9.28 12.95 -17.67
C TYR A 161 10.46 12.48 -18.54
N GLY A 162 11.13 11.38 -18.16
CA GLY A 162 12.40 10.98 -18.79
C GLY A 162 12.29 10.40 -20.19
N GLY A 163 11.11 9.98 -20.60
CA GLY A 163 10.83 9.47 -21.97
C GLY A 163 11.39 8.08 -22.26
N TYR A 164 12.15 7.48 -21.36
CA TYR A 164 12.73 6.14 -21.47
C TYR A 164 12.60 5.39 -20.15
N SER A 165 12.36 4.09 -20.22
CA SER A 165 12.55 3.17 -19.09
C SER A 165 12.74 1.74 -19.57
N ARG A 166 13.52 0.97 -18.80
CA ARG A 166 13.68 -0.48 -18.95
C ARG A 166 13.48 -1.12 -17.59
N THR A 167 12.61 -2.11 -17.50
CA THR A 167 12.26 -2.72 -16.21
C THR A 167 12.14 -4.23 -16.36
N ARG A 168 12.90 -4.98 -15.56
CA ARG A 168 12.77 -6.43 -15.45
C ARG A 168 11.55 -6.76 -14.61
N VAL A 169 10.73 -7.70 -15.11
CA VAL A 169 9.48 -8.15 -14.50
C VAL A 169 9.45 -9.67 -14.39
N VAL A 170 8.90 -10.15 -13.31
CA VAL A 170 8.50 -11.54 -13.12
C VAL A 170 7.03 -11.55 -12.76
N ALA A 171 6.24 -12.40 -13.44
CA ALA A 171 4.82 -12.56 -13.17
C ALA A 171 4.49 -14.03 -12.96
N ALA A 172 3.97 -14.37 -11.78
CA ALA A 172 3.40 -15.65 -11.46
C ALA A 172 1.89 -15.62 -11.70
N VAL A 173 1.40 -16.60 -12.47
CA VAL A 173 -0.02 -16.76 -12.81
C VAL A 173 -0.49 -18.12 -12.33
N LEU A 174 -1.46 -18.14 -11.41
CA LEU A 174 -2.04 -19.35 -10.85
C LEU A 174 -3.50 -19.48 -11.30
N ASP A 175 -3.80 -20.58 -11.98
CA ASP A 175 -5.15 -20.90 -12.43
C ASP A 175 -5.85 -21.79 -11.39
N PRO A 176 -6.87 -21.29 -10.67
CA PRO A 176 -7.58 -22.06 -9.65
C PRO A 176 -8.33 -23.29 -10.21
N ALA A 177 -8.54 -23.34 -11.53
CA ALA A 177 -9.15 -24.52 -12.15
C ALA A 177 -8.19 -25.70 -12.27
N GLU A 178 -6.88 -25.45 -12.36
CA GLU A 178 -5.84 -26.46 -12.60
C GLU A 178 -4.88 -26.62 -11.42
N PHE A 179 -4.41 -25.53 -10.82
CA PHE A 179 -3.52 -25.55 -9.68
C PHE A 179 -4.24 -26.11 -8.44
N ARG A 180 -3.60 -27.04 -7.72
CA ARG A 180 -4.18 -27.73 -6.57
C ARG A 180 -3.56 -27.33 -5.24
N GLY A 181 -2.66 -26.38 -5.25
CA GLY A 181 -2.03 -25.86 -4.05
C GLY A 181 -2.89 -24.82 -3.32
N SER A 182 -2.25 -24.09 -2.42
CA SER A 182 -2.88 -23.03 -1.64
C SER A 182 -2.02 -21.78 -1.58
N VAL A 183 -2.65 -20.65 -1.25
CA VAL A 183 -2.03 -19.34 -1.03
C VAL A 183 -2.43 -18.84 0.35
N GLU A 184 -1.45 -18.49 1.16
CA GLU A 184 -1.66 -17.96 2.50
C GLU A 184 -0.63 -16.86 2.82
N ALA A 185 -0.85 -16.07 3.85
CA ALA A 185 0.15 -15.12 4.35
C ALA A 185 0.78 -15.61 5.66
N THR A 186 2.02 -15.17 5.89
CA THR A 186 2.77 -15.45 7.13
C THR A 186 3.65 -14.27 7.52
N PHE A 187 3.86 -14.07 8.81
CA PHE A 187 4.88 -13.18 9.39
C PHE A 187 6.15 -13.94 9.82
N GLY A 188 6.29 -15.23 9.47
CA GLY A 188 7.35 -16.11 9.93
C GLY A 188 7.16 -16.60 11.37
N GLU A 189 8.25 -16.69 12.14
CA GLU A 189 8.20 -17.23 13.50
C GLU A 189 7.67 -16.24 14.55
N ARG A 190 7.84 -14.92 14.31
CA ARG A 190 7.48 -13.87 15.27
C ARG A 190 7.12 -12.57 14.54
N ILE A 191 6.10 -11.88 15.03
CA ILE A 191 5.62 -10.65 14.41
C ILE A 191 6.50 -9.43 14.73
N ASP A 192 7.27 -9.48 15.80
CA ASP A 192 8.16 -8.43 16.29
C ASP A 192 9.59 -8.55 15.73
N ALA A 193 9.75 -9.17 14.57
CA ALA A 193 10.99 -9.23 13.81
C ALA A 193 10.71 -9.39 12.32
N ALA A 194 11.62 -8.85 11.50
CA ALA A 194 11.57 -9.05 10.05
C ALA A 194 12.43 -10.24 9.64
N SER A 195 11.95 -11.02 8.64
CA SER A 195 12.66 -12.15 8.01
C SER A 195 12.69 -11.97 6.50
N THR A 196 13.60 -12.64 5.80
CA THR A 196 13.58 -12.66 4.34
C THR A 196 12.43 -13.51 3.82
N VAL A 197 11.93 -13.21 2.61
CA VAL A 197 10.90 -14.04 1.97
C VAL A 197 11.40 -15.47 1.78
N ALA A 198 12.69 -15.65 1.46
CA ALA A 198 13.31 -16.96 1.34
C ALA A 198 13.33 -17.74 2.66
N GLU A 199 13.53 -17.09 3.81
CA GLU A 199 13.42 -17.71 5.13
C GLU A 199 11.99 -18.14 5.41
N MET A 200 11.01 -17.23 5.25
CA MET A 200 9.59 -17.52 5.44
C MET A 200 9.08 -18.63 4.49
N ALA A 201 9.52 -18.61 3.22
CA ALA A 201 9.18 -19.66 2.26
C ALA A 201 9.67 -21.04 2.71
N ARG A 202 10.92 -21.13 3.19
CA ARG A 202 11.52 -22.38 3.66
C ARG A 202 10.83 -22.89 4.93
N GLU A 203 10.57 -22.02 5.90
CA GLU A 203 9.88 -22.34 7.15
C GLU A 203 8.45 -22.79 6.89
N GLY A 204 7.74 -22.07 6.00
CA GLY A 204 6.39 -22.39 5.57
C GLY A 204 6.28 -23.57 4.60
N GLY A 205 7.40 -24.12 4.08
CA GLY A 205 7.38 -25.18 3.08
C GLY A 205 6.74 -24.75 1.75
N ALA A 206 6.92 -23.48 1.37
CA ALA A 206 6.33 -22.92 0.17
C ALA A 206 7.13 -23.27 -1.09
N LEU A 207 6.42 -23.60 -2.17
CA LEU A 207 6.97 -23.73 -3.51
C LEU A 207 7.40 -22.37 -4.08
N PHE A 208 6.56 -21.36 -3.85
CA PHE A 208 6.82 -20.01 -4.30
C PHE A 208 6.37 -19.01 -3.23
N ALA A 209 7.03 -17.85 -3.15
CA ALA A 209 6.67 -16.81 -2.20
C ALA A 209 6.98 -15.41 -2.74
N VAL A 210 6.22 -14.44 -2.28
CA VAL A 210 6.47 -13.02 -2.53
C VAL A 210 6.38 -12.23 -1.23
N ASN A 211 7.00 -11.04 -1.17
CA ASN A 211 6.79 -10.15 -0.03
C ASN A 211 5.32 -9.71 0.08
N GLY A 212 4.88 -9.48 1.28
CA GLY A 212 3.52 -9.03 1.57
C GLY A 212 3.40 -7.51 1.65
N GLY A 213 2.76 -7.03 2.73
CA GLY A 213 2.37 -5.65 2.90
C GLY A 213 3.45 -4.73 3.48
N TYR A 214 3.02 -3.51 3.80
CA TYR A 214 3.87 -2.51 4.45
C TYR A 214 4.10 -2.88 5.92
N PHE A 215 5.29 -2.58 6.41
CA PHE A 215 5.70 -2.90 7.78
C PHE A 215 6.57 -1.79 8.39
N VAL A 216 6.75 -1.83 9.69
CA VAL A 216 7.64 -0.92 10.43
C VAL A 216 9.08 -1.35 10.20
N MET A 217 9.92 -0.44 9.70
CA MET A 217 11.33 -0.72 9.40
C MET A 217 12.28 -0.28 10.51
N GLU A 218 11.96 0.80 11.21
CA GLU A 218 12.87 1.45 12.16
C GLU A 218 12.23 1.54 13.55
N GLU A 219 13.02 1.38 14.60
CA GLU A 219 12.57 1.51 16.00
C GLU A 219 11.96 2.88 16.32
N ALA A 220 12.37 3.93 15.59
CA ALA A 220 11.77 5.26 15.74
C ALA A 220 10.30 5.31 15.34
N ASP A 221 9.87 4.39 14.49
CA ASP A 221 8.53 4.28 13.93
C ASP A 221 7.66 3.22 14.62
N GLY A 222 8.24 2.39 15.49
CA GLY A 222 7.53 1.32 16.21
C GLY A 222 8.41 0.09 16.43
N VAL A 223 7.81 -1.09 16.40
CA VAL A 223 8.52 -2.38 16.50
C VAL A 223 8.88 -2.85 15.09
N PRO A 224 10.17 -2.94 14.72
CA PRO A 224 10.56 -3.40 13.39
C PRO A 224 10.03 -4.81 13.09
N GLY A 225 9.47 -4.99 11.90
CA GLY A 225 8.85 -6.23 11.45
C GLY A 225 7.31 -6.23 11.58
N THR A 226 6.73 -5.48 12.52
CA THR A 226 5.26 -5.45 12.65
C THR A 226 4.60 -4.83 11.42
N PRO A 227 3.45 -5.35 10.96
CA PRO A 227 2.72 -4.77 9.84
C PRO A 227 2.32 -3.31 10.11
N ALA A 228 2.38 -2.46 9.09
CA ALA A 228 1.95 -1.07 9.15
C ALA A 228 0.53 -0.89 8.59
N GLY A 229 -0.36 -1.79 8.92
CA GLY A 229 -1.75 -1.93 8.52
C GLY A 229 -2.27 -3.30 8.90
N ILE A 230 -3.47 -3.68 8.46
CA ILE A 230 -4.08 -4.93 8.88
C ILE A 230 -3.20 -6.15 8.55
N GLY A 231 -3.06 -7.03 9.53
CA GLY A 231 -2.45 -8.34 9.40
C GLY A 231 -3.31 -9.39 10.11
N VAL A 232 -3.78 -10.38 9.35
CA VAL A 232 -4.45 -11.58 9.87
C VAL A 232 -3.72 -12.80 9.33
N TYR A 233 -3.33 -13.70 10.21
CA TYR A 233 -2.58 -14.90 9.84
C TYR A 233 -3.18 -16.11 10.56
N GLY A 234 -3.60 -17.11 9.78
CA GLY A 234 -4.29 -18.28 10.32
C GLY A 234 -5.56 -17.92 11.12
N GLY A 235 -6.31 -16.92 10.65
CA GLY A 235 -7.54 -16.44 11.28
C GLY A 235 -7.35 -15.60 12.54
N ARG A 236 -6.13 -15.19 12.88
CA ARG A 236 -5.85 -14.35 14.05
C ARG A 236 -5.47 -12.95 13.63
N LEU A 237 -6.14 -11.95 14.20
CA LEU A 237 -5.77 -10.55 14.01
C LEU A 237 -4.48 -10.26 14.80
N GLU A 238 -3.43 -9.90 14.05
CA GLU A 238 -2.11 -9.60 14.63
C GLU A 238 -1.67 -8.15 14.41
N SER A 239 -2.40 -7.39 13.58
CA SER A 239 -2.21 -5.95 13.43
C SER A 239 -3.50 -5.28 12.95
N GLU A 240 -3.77 -4.09 13.46
CA GLU A 240 -4.98 -3.33 13.15
C GLU A 240 -4.99 -2.73 11.74
N ALA A 241 -6.19 -2.47 11.23
CA ALA A 241 -6.39 -1.82 9.94
C ALA A 241 -6.03 -0.32 9.98
N VAL A 242 -5.64 0.20 8.82
CA VAL A 242 -5.52 1.64 8.55
C VAL A 242 -6.69 2.07 7.69
N GLU A 243 -7.45 3.06 8.15
CA GLU A 243 -8.64 3.57 7.47
C GLU A 243 -8.37 3.94 6.01
N GLY A 244 -9.27 3.50 5.10
CA GLY A 244 -9.22 3.76 3.67
C GLY A 244 -8.16 2.96 2.89
N ARG A 245 -7.36 2.11 3.58
CA ARG A 245 -6.36 1.28 2.89
C ARG A 245 -6.97 -0.01 2.39
N ALA A 246 -6.56 -0.37 1.18
CA ALA A 246 -6.89 -1.69 0.65
C ALA A 246 -6.16 -2.79 1.42
N ALA A 247 -6.79 -3.95 1.48
CA ALA A 247 -6.22 -5.18 1.97
C ALA A 247 -6.52 -6.33 0.99
N VAL A 248 -5.68 -7.34 1.02
CA VAL A 248 -5.90 -8.61 0.32
C VAL A 248 -6.40 -9.61 1.33
N VAL A 249 -7.58 -10.18 1.09
CA VAL A 249 -8.16 -11.26 1.89
C VAL A 249 -8.00 -12.57 1.14
N LEU A 250 -7.37 -13.53 1.76
CA LEU A 250 -7.17 -14.90 1.30
C LEU A 250 -8.01 -15.83 2.17
N GLU A 251 -8.98 -16.52 1.59
CA GLU A 251 -9.86 -17.47 2.28
C GLU A 251 -9.80 -18.84 1.62
N GLY A 252 -10.00 -19.90 2.38
CA GLY A 252 -10.00 -21.26 1.88
C GLY A 252 -8.63 -21.69 1.35
N ASP A 253 -8.53 -21.94 0.03
CA ASP A 253 -7.24 -22.21 -0.63
C ASP A 253 -6.48 -20.93 -1.03
N GLY A 254 -7.06 -19.76 -0.85
CA GLY A 254 -6.46 -18.46 -1.13
C GLY A 254 -6.25 -18.14 -2.61
N LEU A 255 -6.68 -18.99 -3.53
CA LEU A 255 -6.50 -18.80 -4.97
C LEU A 255 -7.45 -17.78 -5.59
N SER A 256 -8.49 -17.41 -4.85
CA SER A 256 -9.50 -16.42 -5.26
C SER A 256 -9.56 -15.27 -4.24
N PRO A 257 -8.52 -14.43 -4.17
CA PRO A 257 -8.47 -13.34 -3.19
C PRO A 257 -9.53 -12.30 -3.45
N SER A 258 -9.96 -11.62 -2.37
CA SER A 258 -10.73 -10.39 -2.47
C SER A 258 -9.88 -9.18 -2.07
N PHE A 259 -10.18 -8.04 -2.69
CA PHE A 259 -9.46 -6.78 -2.51
C PHE A 259 -10.43 -5.77 -1.91
N VAL A 260 -10.31 -5.50 -0.62
CA VAL A 260 -11.32 -4.76 0.16
C VAL A 260 -10.66 -3.73 1.07
N GLU A 261 -11.45 -2.77 1.52
CA GLU A 261 -11.08 -1.88 2.62
C GLU A 261 -11.69 -2.44 3.90
N LEU A 262 -10.86 -2.57 4.93
CA LEU A 262 -11.22 -3.18 6.20
C LEU A 262 -11.02 -2.18 7.34
N SER A 263 -11.82 -2.35 8.37
CA SER A 263 -11.64 -1.75 9.69
C SER A 263 -11.56 -2.85 10.76
N THR A 264 -10.92 -2.53 11.88
CA THR A 264 -10.78 -3.45 13.01
C THR A 264 -11.39 -2.83 14.25
N GLU A 265 -12.12 -3.64 15.00
CA GLU A 265 -12.64 -3.31 16.32
C GLU A 265 -12.00 -4.28 17.31
N VAL A 266 -11.22 -3.76 18.25
CA VAL A 266 -10.59 -4.54 19.31
C VAL A 266 -11.10 -4.02 20.64
N THR A 267 -11.70 -4.87 21.44
CA THR A 267 -12.21 -4.49 22.76
C THR A 267 -11.57 -5.33 23.86
N VAL A 268 -11.19 -4.67 24.92
CA VAL A 268 -10.68 -5.29 26.15
C VAL A 268 -11.73 -5.14 27.25
N SER A 269 -12.07 -6.24 27.89
CA SER A 269 -12.97 -6.23 29.05
C SER A 269 -12.30 -6.87 30.28
N VAL A 270 -12.44 -6.22 31.44
CA VAL A 270 -11.97 -6.70 32.72
C VAL A 270 -13.11 -6.53 33.71
N ASP A 271 -13.60 -7.63 34.29
CA ASP A 271 -14.71 -7.66 35.27
C ASP A 271 -15.94 -6.81 34.86
N GLY A 272 -16.28 -6.85 33.54
CA GLY A 272 -17.42 -6.12 32.96
C GLY A 272 -17.17 -4.65 32.61
N ARG A 273 -15.99 -4.10 32.89
CA ARG A 273 -15.54 -2.82 32.37
C ARG A 273 -14.95 -3.03 30.99
N VAL A 274 -15.41 -2.27 30.01
CA VAL A 274 -15.02 -2.43 28.59
C VAL A 274 -14.33 -1.16 28.10
N ARG A 275 -13.25 -1.34 27.34
CA ARG A 275 -12.54 -0.28 26.64
C ARG A 275 -12.11 -0.77 25.26
N GLU A 276 -12.17 0.11 24.26
CA GLU A 276 -11.57 -0.11 22.95
C GLU A 276 -10.04 -0.06 23.06
N ALA A 277 -9.38 -1.00 22.40
CA ALA A 277 -7.94 -0.98 22.18
C ALA A 277 -7.66 -0.45 20.78
N GLU A 278 -6.78 0.55 20.71
CA GLU A 278 -6.47 1.28 19.49
C GLU A 278 -5.38 0.58 18.65
N GLY A 279 -4.78 -0.50 19.14
CA GLY A 279 -3.72 -1.20 18.44
C GLY A 279 -3.48 -2.64 18.88
N VAL A 280 -2.77 -3.37 18.01
CA VAL A 280 -2.33 -4.76 18.24
C VAL A 280 -0.85 -4.89 17.90
N ASN A 281 -0.05 -5.48 18.80
CA ASN A 281 1.37 -5.81 18.62
C ASN A 281 2.27 -4.62 18.22
N ARG A 282 2.01 -3.44 18.71
CA ARG A 282 2.84 -2.24 18.43
C ARG A 282 3.12 -1.43 19.70
N VAL A 283 4.00 -0.46 19.60
CA VAL A 283 4.33 0.43 20.72
C VAL A 283 3.13 1.34 21.04
N PRO A 284 2.58 1.31 22.27
CA PRO A 284 1.55 2.25 22.68
C PRO A 284 2.01 3.71 22.59
N GLY A 285 1.16 4.55 22.02
CA GLY A 285 1.49 5.96 21.75
C GLY A 285 2.30 6.20 20.49
N VAL A 286 2.64 5.17 19.71
CA VAL A 286 3.35 5.27 18.43
C VAL A 286 2.54 4.57 17.34
N ARG A 287 2.05 5.31 16.36
CA ARG A 287 1.23 4.75 15.28
C ARG A 287 1.80 5.13 13.92
N ARG A 288 2.05 4.11 13.11
CA ARG A 288 2.46 4.26 11.70
C ARG A 288 1.23 4.44 10.81
N ASN A 289 1.36 5.15 9.69
CA ASN A 289 0.26 5.43 8.77
C ASN A 289 -0.97 6.03 9.48
N CYS A 290 -0.84 7.26 9.93
CA CYS A 290 -1.79 7.89 10.83
C CYS A 290 -2.25 9.27 10.37
N VAL A 291 -3.33 9.77 10.97
CA VAL A 291 -3.71 11.17 10.97
C VAL A 291 -3.09 11.84 12.20
N ASP A 292 -2.15 12.77 12.01
CA ASP A 292 -1.59 13.54 13.14
C ASP A 292 -2.69 14.43 13.73
N PRO A 293 -3.09 14.24 15.00
CA PRO A 293 -4.14 15.05 15.63
C PRO A 293 -3.81 16.55 15.67
N ARG A 294 -2.54 16.93 15.58
CA ARG A 294 -2.08 18.33 15.55
C ARG A 294 -2.18 18.97 14.15
N ARG A 295 -2.22 18.12 13.10
CA ARG A 295 -2.34 18.49 11.69
C ARG A 295 -3.24 17.51 10.96
N PRO A 296 -4.56 17.54 11.24
CA PRO A 296 -5.47 16.54 10.73
C PRO A 296 -5.57 16.60 9.21
N THR A 297 -5.42 15.45 8.58
CA THR A 297 -5.70 15.19 7.17
C THR A 297 -6.98 14.37 7.05
N ARG A 298 -7.57 14.32 5.86
CA ARG A 298 -8.79 13.55 5.62
C ARG A 298 -8.58 12.05 5.79
N TYR A 299 -7.42 11.57 5.35
CA TYR A 299 -7.02 10.16 5.44
C TYR A 299 -5.65 10.04 6.10
N PRO A 300 -5.32 8.88 6.70
CA PRO A 300 -4.01 8.59 7.24
C PRO A 300 -2.91 8.77 6.18
N LEU A 301 -1.86 9.50 6.51
CA LEU A 301 -0.73 9.69 5.60
C LEU A 301 0.15 8.44 5.56
N HIS A 302 0.59 8.08 4.36
CA HIS A 302 1.53 6.98 4.17
C HIS A 302 2.92 7.37 4.68
N ASP A 303 3.60 6.44 5.34
CA ASP A 303 4.95 6.64 5.91
C ASP A 303 5.07 7.75 6.98
N VAL A 304 3.96 8.17 7.57
CA VAL A 304 3.95 9.11 8.69
C VAL A 304 3.77 8.36 10.00
N THR A 305 4.55 8.74 11.01
CA THR A 305 4.44 8.22 12.38
C THR A 305 3.92 9.29 13.33
N CYS A 306 2.80 9.03 13.96
CA CYS A 306 2.19 9.88 14.97
C CYS A 306 2.61 9.48 16.38
N ARG A 307 2.64 10.48 17.28
CA ARG A 307 2.77 10.29 18.72
C ARG A 307 1.45 10.64 19.38
N LEU A 308 0.90 9.68 20.15
CA LEU A 308 -0.41 9.78 20.80
C LEU A 308 -0.23 9.73 22.31
N ASP A 309 -0.96 10.58 23.02
CA ASP A 309 -0.81 10.73 24.48
C ASP A 309 -1.54 9.66 25.28
N SER A 310 -2.48 8.95 24.66
CA SER A 310 -3.27 7.91 25.32
C SER A 310 -3.68 6.84 24.32
N GLU A 311 -3.28 5.60 24.57
CA GLU A 311 -3.64 4.42 23.79
C GLU A 311 -3.63 3.16 24.65
N LEU A 312 -4.49 2.21 24.31
CA LEU A 312 -4.49 0.82 24.77
C LEU A 312 -4.09 -0.09 23.63
N VAL A 313 -3.09 -0.94 23.83
CA VAL A 313 -2.59 -1.89 22.83
C VAL A 313 -2.60 -3.29 23.40
N VAL A 314 -3.06 -4.24 22.59
CA VAL A 314 -3.08 -5.67 22.92
C VAL A 314 -1.87 -6.33 22.28
N PHE A 315 -1.13 -7.11 23.05
CA PHE A 315 -0.07 -7.99 22.56
C PHE A 315 -0.57 -9.43 22.61
N THR A 316 -0.43 -10.12 21.49
CA THR A 316 -0.74 -11.54 21.31
C THR A 316 0.53 -12.38 21.50
N ASP A 317 0.40 -13.70 21.62
CA ASP A 317 1.55 -14.60 21.71
C ASP A 317 2.34 -14.77 20.40
N ALA A 318 1.94 -14.09 19.30
CA ALA A 318 2.75 -13.89 18.10
C ALA A 318 3.93 -12.92 18.36
N PHE A 319 3.79 -12.04 19.35
CA PHE A 319 4.85 -11.17 19.84
C PHE A 319 5.74 -11.95 20.81
N ARG A 320 6.94 -12.28 20.39
CA ARG A 320 7.84 -13.18 21.11
C ARG A 320 8.84 -12.47 22.01
N GLY A 321 9.02 -11.16 21.86
CA GLY A 321 9.85 -10.33 22.73
C GLY A 321 9.11 -9.87 23.99
N SER A 322 9.82 -9.14 24.83
CA SER A 322 9.19 -8.37 25.89
C SER A 322 8.41 -7.20 25.30
N THR A 323 7.26 -6.87 25.89
CA THR A 323 6.49 -5.69 25.50
C THR A 323 7.34 -4.42 25.61
N PRO A 324 7.11 -3.39 24.77
CA PRO A 324 7.91 -2.17 24.77
C PRO A 324 7.88 -1.47 26.14
N GLU A 325 9.05 -1.07 26.65
CA GLU A 325 9.17 -0.27 27.85
C GLU A 325 8.67 1.15 27.60
N THR A 326 7.42 1.42 27.98
CA THR A 326 6.78 2.74 27.91
C THR A 326 6.58 3.29 29.33
N GLY A 327 6.19 4.56 29.46
CA GLY A 327 5.83 5.14 30.76
C GLY A 327 4.41 4.76 31.23
N GLY A 328 3.85 3.64 30.73
CA GLY A 328 2.47 3.21 31.00
C GLY A 328 2.34 2.09 32.01
N VAL A 329 1.23 1.38 31.93
CA VAL A 329 0.86 0.22 32.75
C VAL A 329 0.49 -0.94 31.85
N GLU A 330 0.83 -2.16 32.24
CA GLU A 330 0.40 -3.37 31.55
C GLU A 330 -0.27 -4.36 32.50
N ALA A 331 -1.20 -5.14 31.95
CA ALA A 331 -1.82 -6.30 32.58
C ALA A 331 -1.50 -7.56 31.75
N VAL A 332 -0.94 -8.57 32.40
CA VAL A 332 -0.59 -9.85 31.79
C VAL A 332 -1.67 -10.86 32.10
N ALA A 333 -2.25 -11.48 31.07
CA ALA A 333 -3.25 -12.54 31.22
C ALA A 333 -2.77 -13.85 30.62
N ASP A 334 -3.01 -14.95 31.31
CA ASP A 334 -2.70 -16.30 30.82
C ASP A 334 -3.68 -16.77 29.72
N ALA A 335 -3.47 -17.98 29.21
CA ALA A 335 -4.31 -18.58 28.16
C ALA A 335 -5.79 -18.77 28.57
N ALA A 336 -6.10 -18.76 29.86
CA ALA A 336 -7.48 -18.79 30.38
C ALA A 336 -8.06 -17.37 30.54
N GLY A 337 -7.29 -16.34 30.22
CA GLY A 337 -7.64 -14.93 30.42
C GLY A 337 -7.54 -14.45 31.87
N LEU A 338 -6.88 -15.23 32.77
CA LEU A 338 -6.72 -14.81 34.16
C LEU A 338 -5.53 -13.83 34.25
N ILE A 339 -5.74 -12.67 34.85
CA ILE A 339 -4.68 -11.68 35.08
C ILE A 339 -3.70 -12.23 36.12
N THR A 340 -2.45 -12.36 35.71
CA THR A 340 -1.36 -12.91 36.53
C THR A 340 -0.46 -11.83 37.13
N SER A 341 -0.37 -10.67 36.44
CA SER A 341 0.34 -9.50 36.94
C SER A 341 -0.23 -8.21 36.38
N VAL A 342 -0.09 -7.12 37.13
CA VAL A 342 -0.37 -5.74 36.73
C VAL A 342 0.80 -4.88 37.18
N GLY A 343 1.39 -4.09 36.32
CA GLY A 343 2.55 -3.28 36.69
C GLY A 343 3.18 -2.50 35.56
N ALA A 344 4.48 -2.22 35.71
CA ALA A 344 5.24 -1.54 34.69
C ALA A 344 5.42 -2.43 33.44
N PRO A 345 5.46 -1.83 32.22
CA PRO A 345 5.68 -2.53 30.96
C PRO A 345 7.00 -3.29 30.89
N GLY A 346 7.07 -4.29 30.00
CA GLY A 346 8.25 -5.09 29.75
C GLY A 346 8.08 -6.59 29.97
N ALA A 347 6.85 -7.07 30.16
CA ALA A 347 6.59 -8.50 30.34
C ALA A 347 6.72 -9.28 29.02
N GLU A 348 6.99 -10.58 29.12
CA GLU A 348 6.82 -11.53 28.03
C GLU A 348 5.33 -11.88 27.87
N VAL A 349 4.86 -12.07 26.64
CA VAL A 349 3.49 -12.48 26.37
C VAL A 349 3.36 -13.98 26.62
N PRO A 350 2.45 -14.43 27.52
CA PRO A 350 2.26 -15.86 27.77
C PRO A 350 1.72 -16.60 26.54
N ALA A 351 2.18 -17.82 26.31
CA ALA A 351 1.67 -18.66 25.21
C ALA A 351 0.13 -18.83 25.31
N GLY A 352 -0.58 -18.48 24.26
CA GLY A 352 -2.05 -18.45 24.21
C GLY A 352 -2.70 -17.37 25.06
N GLY A 353 -1.91 -16.53 25.75
CA GLY A 353 -2.38 -15.41 26.58
C GLY A 353 -2.24 -14.07 25.85
N HIS A 354 -2.39 -12.99 26.63
CA HIS A 354 -2.28 -11.62 26.14
C HIS A 354 -1.56 -10.73 27.17
N VAL A 355 -0.91 -9.69 26.65
CA VAL A 355 -0.56 -8.53 27.48
C VAL A 355 -1.33 -7.33 26.94
N VAL A 356 -1.95 -6.58 27.82
CA VAL A 356 -2.65 -5.34 27.46
C VAL A 356 -1.90 -4.19 28.11
N GLN A 357 -1.37 -3.30 27.28
CA GLN A 357 -0.54 -2.18 27.72
C GLN A 357 -1.21 -0.85 27.40
N GLY A 358 -1.30 0.03 28.38
CA GLY A 358 -1.86 1.37 28.23
C GLY A 358 -0.86 2.47 28.52
N VAL A 359 -1.01 3.60 27.81
CA VAL A 359 -0.32 4.86 28.12
C VAL A 359 -1.36 5.96 28.36
N GLY A 360 -1.00 6.99 29.15
CA GLY A 360 -1.89 8.12 29.45
C GLY A 360 -3.20 7.68 30.10
N GLY A 361 -4.34 8.12 29.57
CA GLY A 361 -5.66 7.76 30.10
C GLY A 361 -5.99 6.27 30.01
N ALA A 362 -5.36 5.53 29.10
CA ALA A 362 -5.49 4.08 29.02
C ALA A 362 -4.73 3.37 30.13
N ALA A 363 -3.56 3.89 30.52
CA ALA A 363 -2.85 3.37 31.71
C ALA A 363 -3.69 3.55 32.99
N ALA A 364 -4.25 4.74 33.19
CA ALA A 364 -5.14 5.00 34.34
C ALA A 364 -6.36 4.06 34.37
N TRP A 365 -6.94 3.77 33.19
CA TRP A 365 -8.04 2.80 33.09
C TRP A 365 -7.61 1.38 33.50
N LEU A 366 -6.40 0.93 33.09
CA LEU A 366 -5.87 -0.37 33.48
C LEU A 366 -5.62 -0.43 35.02
N GLU A 367 -5.01 0.63 35.59
CA GLU A 367 -4.80 0.72 37.06
C GLU A 367 -6.10 0.64 37.86
N GLU A 368 -7.20 1.19 37.35
CA GLU A 368 -8.51 1.18 38.00
C GLU A 368 -9.30 -0.10 37.75
N SER A 369 -9.02 -0.83 36.67
CA SER A 369 -9.86 -1.92 36.18
C SER A 369 -9.22 -3.29 36.33
N ALA A 370 -7.89 -3.40 36.31
CA ALA A 370 -7.20 -4.68 36.28
C ALA A 370 -6.62 -5.05 37.67
N GLU A 371 -7.08 -6.18 38.22
CA GLU A 371 -6.51 -6.77 39.45
C GLU A 371 -6.06 -8.21 39.17
N VAL A 372 -5.00 -8.65 39.84
CA VAL A 372 -4.53 -10.04 39.76
C VAL A 372 -5.63 -10.99 40.24
N GLY A 373 -5.94 -11.97 39.43
CA GLY A 373 -7.00 -12.93 39.68
C GLY A 373 -8.34 -12.61 39.00
N GLU A 374 -8.50 -11.43 38.42
CA GLU A 374 -9.65 -11.09 37.57
C GLU A 374 -9.48 -11.66 36.16
N ARG A 375 -10.59 -11.64 35.42
CA ARG A 375 -10.61 -12.16 34.04
C ARG A 375 -10.56 -11.03 33.04
N LEU A 376 -9.49 -11.02 32.24
CA LEU A 376 -9.34 -10.18 31.05
C LEU A 376 -9.81 -10.96 29.82
N ARG A 377 -10.58 -10.31 28.96
CA ARG A 377 -11.00 -10.83 27.66
C ARG A 377 -10.70 -9.82 26.58
N VAL A 378 -10.23 -10.32 25.46
CA VAL A 378 -10.01 -9.55 24.22
C VAL A 378 -10.97 -10.09 23.19
N ASP A 379 -11.80 -9.23 22.62
CA ASP A 379 -12.70 -9.55 21.52
C ASP A 379 -12.28 -8.73 20.29
N THR A 380 -12.15 -9.38 19.13
CA THR A 380 -11.71 -8.76 17.87
C THR A 380 -12.75 -8.97 16.78
N ARG A 381 -13.00 -7.93 15.99
CA ARG A 381 -13.84 -7.98 14.79
C ARG A 381 -13.13 -7.27 13.63
N VAL A 382 -13.24 -7.85 12.46
CA VAL A 382 -12.79 -7.23 11.20
C VAL A 382 -14.02 -6.99 10.34
N VAL A 383 -14.20 -5.76 9.87
CA VAL A 383 -15.43 -5.33 9.19
C VAL A 383 -15.05 -4.69 7.87
N ASP A 384 -15.74 -5.04 6.79
CA ASP A 384 -15.57 -4.43 5.48
C ASP A 384 -16.27 -3.05 5.39
N SER A 385 -15.96 -2.28 4.35
CA SER A 385 -16.56 -0.96 4.09
C SER A 385 -18.08 -1.00 3.87
N GLY A 386 -18.67 -2.16 3.61
CA GLY A 386 -20.12 -2.38 3.51
C GLY A 386 -20.78 -2.72 4.84
N GLY A 387 -20.00 -2.88 5.92
CA GLY A 387 -20.47 -3.29 7.25
C GLY A 387 -20.60 -4.80 7.42
N GLY A 388 -20.09 -5.61 6.47
CA GLY A 388 -20.00 -7.05 6.56
C GLY A 388 -18.84 -7.47 7.48
N GLU A 389 -19.08 -8.39 8.42
CA GLU A 389 -18.03 -8.94 9.27
C GLU A 389 -17.28 -10.05 8.54
N LEU A 390 -15.95 -9.95 8.47
CA LEU A 390 -15.08 -11.00 7.94
C LEU A 390 -14.95 -12.12 8.98
N ALA A 391 -15.31 -13.33 8.58
CA ALA A 391 -15.17 -14.50 9.44
C ALA A 391 -13.68 -14.90 9.51
N LEU A 392 -13.10 -14.83 10.70
CA LEU A 392 -11.71 -15.20 10.95
C LEU A 392 -11.62 -16.71 11.28
N GLY A 393 -11.36 -17.54 10.27
CA GLY A 393 -11.12 -18.98 10.40
C GLY A 393 -9.64 -19.33 10.17
N GLU A 394 -9.22 -20.54 10.52
CA GLU A 394 -7.82 -21.00 10.35
C GLU A 394 -7.28 -20.82 8.91
N GLY A 395 -8.15 -20.91 7.88
CA GLY A 395 -7.78 -20.69 6.48
C GLY A 395 -7.88 -19.22 6.02
N THR A 396 -8.05 -18.26 6.93
CA THR A 396 -8.15 -16.83 6.59
C THR A 396 -6.82 -16.13 6.85
N SER A 397 -6.30 -15.48 5.81
CA SER A 397 -5.19 -14.54 5.92
C SER A 397 -5.58 -13.18 5.34
N VAL A 398 -5.07 -12.10 5.93
CA VAL A 398 -5.24 -10.74 5.41
C VAL A 398 -3.90 -10.03 5.44
N VAL A 399 -3.52 -9.44 4.30
CA VAL A 399 -2.31 -8.65 4.15
C VAL A 399 -2.70 -7.22 3.81
N ASN A 400 -2.12 -6.25 4.50
CA ASN A 400 -2.30 -4.85 4.15
C ASN A 400 -1.69 -4.55 2.77
N ALA A 401 -2.34 -3.68 2.01
CA ALA A 401 -1.97 -3.40 0.63
C ALA A 401 -2.34 -1.95 0.26
N GLY A 402 -2.09 -1.60 -0.97
CA GLY A 402 -2.47 -0.30 -1.55
C GLY A 402 -1.29 0.44 -2.19
N PRO A 403 -1.61 1.35 -3.10
CA PRO A 403 -2.96 1.69 -3.55
C PRO A 403 -3.63 0.58 -4.38
N ARG A 404 -4.96 0.68 -4.51
CA ARG A 404 -5.68 -0.05 -5.54
C ARG A 404 -5.21 0.47 -6.90
N LEU A 405 -4.89 -0.44 -7.82
CA LEU A 405 -4.32 -0.14 -9.14
C LEU A 405 -5.36 -0.29 -10.26
N VAL A 406 -6.12 -1.37 -10.19
CA VAL A 406 -7.17 -1.71 -11.16
C VAL A 406 -8.42 -2.11 -10.39
N SER A 407 -9.58 -1.62 -10.85
CA SER A 407 -10.89 -2.04 -10.35
C SER A 407 -11.88 -2.15 -11.50
N GLY A 408 -12.58 -3.28 -11.59
CA GLY A 408 -13.46 -3.56 -12.71
C GLY A 408 -12.77 -3.53 -14.08
N GLY A 409 -11.47 -3.84 -14.14
CA GLY A 409 -10.64 -3.77 -15.35
C GLY A 409 -10.20 -2.35 -15.75
N LEU A 410 -10.51 -1.34 -14.94
CA LEU A 410 -10.12 0.04 -15.18
C LEU A 410 -8.99 0.46 -14.24
N VAL A 411 -7.99 1.13 -14.79
CA VAL A 411 -6.92 1.76 -14.00
C VAL A 411 -7.49 2.98 -13.29
N GLY A 412 -7.26 3.08 -11.97
CA GLY A 412 -7.71 4.22 -11.18
C GLY A 412 -7.06 4.22 -9.80
N ILE A 413 -6.15 5.17 -9.58
CA ILE A 413 -5.37 5.28 -8.33
C ILE A 413 -5.82 6.53 -7.59
N ASP A 414 -6.25 6.38 -6.35
CA ASP A 414 -6.56 7.53 -5.48
C ASP A 414 -5.39 7.82 -4.55
N ALA A 415 -4.66 8.90 -4.85
CA ALA A 415 -3.50 9.31 -4.08
C ALA A 415 -3.89 9.86 -2.69
N GLU A 416 -5.08 10.48 -2.55
CA GLU A 416 -5.53 11.06 -1.28
C GLU A 416 -5.92 9.97 -0.28
N VAL A 417 -6.79 9.03 -0.70
CA VAL A 417 -7.23 7.89 0.14
C VAL A 417 -6.02 7.06 0.59
N ASN A 418 -5.04 6.89 -0.29
CA ASN A 418 -3.81 6.16 0.03
C ASN A 418 -2.75 6.99 0.76
N GLY A 419 -3.07 8.22 1.16
CA GLY A 419 -2.19 9.08 1.96
C GLY A 419 -0.88 9.45 1.25
N LEU A 420 -0.88 9.50 -0.08
CA LEU A 420 0.30 9.85 -0.89
C LEU A 420 0.43 11.36 -1.09
N ILE A 421 -0.58 12.12 -0.71
CA ILE A 421 -0.57 13.58 -0.75
C ILE A 421 -0.19 14.11 0.62
N HIS A 422 1.08 14.46 0.79
CA HIS A 422 1.59 15.05 2.00
C HIS A 422 1.51 16.58 1.89
N PRO A 423 0.68 17.26 2.71
CA PRO A 423 0.49 18.71 2.60
C PRO A 423 1.77 19.52 2.76
N ASP A 424 2.68 19.04 3.61
CA ASP A 424 3.94 19.74 3.93
C ASP A 424 5.13 19.21 3.10
N ASP A 425 4.97 18.11 2.35
CA ASP A 425 6.03 17.52 1.52
C ASP A 425 5.49 16.91 0.20
N PRO A 426 5.22 17.70 -0.81
CA PRO A 426 4.76 17.21 -2.11
C PRO A 426 5.78 16.26 -2.82
N ARG A 427 7.07 16.27 -2.37
CA ARG A 427 8.09 15.38 -2.90
C ARG A 427 7.80 13.92 -2.56
N PHE A 428 7.07 13.66 -1.47
CA PHE A 428 6.70 12.29 -1.10
C PHE A 428 5.94 11.62 -2.24
N GLY A 429 4.85 12.21 -2.71
CA GLY A 429 4.06 11.67 -3.83
C GLY A 429 4.88 11.49 -5.10
N TYR A 430 5.73 12.48 -5.42
CA TYR A 430 6.65 12.39 -6.56
C TYR A 430 7.63 11.21 -6.44
N ALA A 431 8.36 11.12 -5.33
CA ALA A 431 9.40 10.10 -5.12
C ALA A 431 8.80 8.70 -4.98
N TRP A 432 7.68 8.59 -4.28
CA TRP A 432 7.06 7.31 -3.95
C TRP A 432 6.17 6.79 -5.07
N ALA A 433 5.31 7.62 -5.64
CA ALA A 433 4.29 7.18 -6.60
C ALA A 433 4.70 7.33 -8.07
N LEU A 434 5.38 8.43 -8.44
CA LEU A 434 5.58 8.77 -9.84
C LEU A 434 6.92 8.27 -10.38
N ARG A 435 7.97 8.26 -9.56
CA ARG A 435 9.29 7.79 -10.00
C ARG A 435 9.34 6.27 -10.14
N GLY A 436 10.24 5.81 -11.03
CA GLY A 436 10.58 4.40 -11.17
C GLY A 436 11.14 3.81 -9.87
N ASN A 437 10.46 2.81 -9.35
CA ASN A 437 10.84 2.05 -8.13
C ASN A 437 10.57 0.57 -8.36
N PRO A 438 11.26 -0.33 -7.63
CA PRO A 438 10.82 -1.71 -7.53
C PRO A 438 9.39 -1.79 -7.03
N ARG A 439 8.59 -2.70 -7.58
CA ARG A 439 7.16 -2.83 -7.27
C ARG A 439 6.76 -4.28 -7.12
N MET A 440 5.79 -4.51 -6.25
CA MET A 440 5.06 -5.76 -6.13
C MET A 440 3.57 -5.46 -6.24
N ALA A 441 2.84 -6.32 -6.96
CA ALA A 441 1.38 -6.22 -7.08
C ALA A 441 0.75 -7.61 -7.02
N MET A 442 -0.46 -7.66 -6.49
CA MET A 442 -1.35 -8.82 -6.54
C MET A 442 -2.65 -8.43 -7.22
N GLY A 443 -3.21 -9.34 -8.02
CA GLY A 443 -4.47 -9.11 -8.71
C GLY A 443 -5.13 -10.40 -9.15
N VAL A 444 -6.33 -10.29 -9.69
CA VAL A 444 -7.03 -11.37 -10.39
C VAL A 444 -7.42 -10.91 -11.77
N ASP A 445 -7.31 -11.81 -12.74
CA ASP A 445 -7.72 -11.51 -14.11
C ASP A 445 -9.19 -11.85 -14.37
N GLY A 446 -9.66 -11.55 -15.59
CA GLY A 446 -11.04 -11.79 -16.00
C GLY A 446 -11.43 -13.28 -16.09
N ALA A 447 -10.47 -14.20 -16.02
CA ALA A 447 -10.69 -15.65 -15.93
C ALA A 447 -10.66 -16.17 -14.49
N GLY A 448 -10.38 -15.31 -13.50
CA GLY A 448 -10.26 -15.66 -12.10
C GLY A 448 -8.86 -16.19 -11.71
N ARG A 449 -7.86 -16.02 -12.57
CA ARG A 449 -6.48 -16.43 -12.26
C ARG A 449 -5.82 -15.42 -11.34
N LEU A 450 -5.10 -15.90 -10.34
CA LEU A 450 -4.31 -15.07 -9.43
C LEU A 450 -3.03 -14.60 -10.14
N LEU A 451 -2.74 -13.31 -10.05
CA LEU A 451 -1.56 -12.66 -10.60
C LEU A 451 -0.69 -12.15 -9.45
N LEU A 452 0.57 -12.57 -9.39
CA LEU A 452 1.61 -12.02 -8.51
C LEU A 452 2.71 -11.43 -9.39
N VAL A 453 2.86 -10.10 -9.40
CA VAL A 453 3.72 -9.40 -10.37
C VAL A 453 4.76 -8.57 -9.65
N GLY A 454 6.02 -8.91 -9.84
CA GLY A 454 7.17 -8.19 -9.29
C GLY A 454 7.96 -7.46 -10.38
N ALA A 455 8.44 -6.29 -10.07
CA ALA A 455 9.35 -5.50 -10.91
C ALA A 455 10.57 -5.07 -10.11
N SER A 456 11.77 -5.35 -10.60
CA SER A 456 13.00 -4.80 -10.02
C SER A 456 13.20 -3.34 -10.42
N GLY A 457 14.12 -2.62 -9.77
CA GLY A 457 14.37 -1.23 -10.11
C GLY A 457 15.59 -0.65 -9.40
N ARG A 458 15.76 0.68 -9.53
CA ARG A 458 16.87 1.45 -8.95
C ARG A 458 18.26 0.99 -9.45
N ALA A 459 18.31 0.37 -10.64
CA ALA A 459 19.51 -0.05 -11.34
C ALA A 459 19.53 0.61 -12.72
N PRO A 460 20.03 1.86 -12.85
CA PRO A 460 19.97 2.66 -14.07
C PRO A 460 20.50 1.93 -15.29
N GLY A 461 19.68 1.80 -16.33
CA GLY A 461 20.02 1.12 -17.58
C GLY A 461 19.91 -0.41 -17.57
N GLU A 462 19.71 -1.01 -16.37
CA GLU A 462 19.47 -2.44 -16.22
C GLU A 462 17.99 -2.70 -15.85
N SER A 463 17.52 -2.05 -14.81
CA SER A 463 16.12 -2.07 -14.41
C SER A 463 15.78 -0.80 -13.63
N ASP A 464 14.92 0.03 -14.20
CA ASP A 464 14.59 1.34 -13.67
C ASP A 464 13.46 1.27 -12.64
N GLY A 465 12.58 0.29 -12.79
CA GLY A 465 11.36 0.12 -12.01
C GLY A 465 10.18 0.90 -12.61
N PHE A 466 9.06 0.87 -11.90
CA PHE A 466 7.82 1.51 -12.33
C PHE A 466 7.36 2.61 -11.38
N GLY A 467 6.83 3.71 -11.94
CA GLY A 467 5.82 4.50 -11.25
C GLY A 467 4.53 3.71 -11.12
N LEU A 468 3.63 4.12 -10.23
CA LEU A 468 2.37 3.38 -9.99
C LEU A 468 1.47 3.31 -11.22
N GLU A 469 1.43 4.37 -12.05
CA GLU A 469 0.69 4.36 -13.32
C GLU A 469 1.18 3.24 -14.25
N ALA A 470 2.51 3.09 -14.37
CA ALA A 470 3.10 2.06 -15.21
C ALA A 470 2.82 0.65 -14.68
N LEU A 471 2.86 0.45 -13.35
CA LEU A 471 2.49 -0.81 -12.71
C LEU A 471 1.01 -1.14 -12.95
N ALA A 472 0.11 -0.17 -12.75
CA ALA A 472 -1.32 -0.34 -12.98
C ALA A 472 -1.63 -0.67 -14.45
N GLY A 473 -0.94 0.01 -15.38
CA GLY A 473 -1.02 -0.30 -16.81
C GLY A 473 -0.58 -1.73 -17.12
N LEU A 474 0.53 -2.20 -16.54
CA LEU A 474 1.00 -3.57 -16.70
C LEU A 474 -0.02 -4.58 -16.15
N MET A 475 -0.56 -4.37 -14.94
CA MET A 475 -1.57 -5.27 -14.36
C MET A 475 -2.81 -5.38 -15.25
N ARG A 476 -3.32 -4.24 -15.75
CA ARG A 476 -4.44 -4.23 -16.72
C ARG A 476 -4.08 -4.98 -18.00
N ASP A 477 -2.90 -4.77 -18.54
CA ASP A 477 -2.45 -5.38 -19.79
C ASP A 477 -2.24 -6.90 -19.65
N LEU A 478 -1.92 -7.37 -18.42
CA LEU A 478 -1.94 -8.79 -18.04
C LEU A 478 -3.37 -9.34 -17.87
N GLY A 479 -4.39 -8.51 -18.01
CA GLY A 479 -5.80 -8.90 -17.93
C GLY A 479 -6.43 -8.74 -16.55
N ALA A 480 -5.73 -8.12 -15.59
CA ALA A 480 -6.29 -7.91 -14.26
C ALA A 480 -7.61 -7.13 -14.31
N VAL A 481 -8.62 -7.64 -13.62
CA VAL A 481 -9.88 -6.93 -13.35
C VAL A 481 -9.88 -6.28 -11.98
N GLU A 482 -9.15 -6.85 -11.02
CA GLU A 482 -8.83 -6.25 -9.72
C GLU A 482 -7.33 -6.39 -9.47
N ALA A 483 -6.70 -5.33 -8.95
CA ALA A 483 -5.30 -5.36 -8.55
C ALA A 483 -4.97 -4.29 -7.51
N VAL A 484 -4.03 -4.62 -6.60
CA VAL A 484 -3.47 -3.73 -5.59
C VAL A 484 -1.95 -3.78 -5.62
N ALA A 485 -1.29 -2.71 -5.19
CA ALA A 485 0.13 -2.75 -4.89
C ALA A 485 0.35 -3.39 -3.51
N LEU A 486 1.42 -4.16 -3.39
CA LEU A 486 2.01 -4.61 -2.12
C LEU A 486 3.23 -3.73 -1.81
N ASP A 487 3.97 -4.04 -0.73
CA ASP A 487 5.18 -3.27 -0.42
C ASP A 487 6.20 -3.34 -1.56
N GLY A 488 6.82 -2.21 -1.81
CA GLY A 488 7.72 -2.00 -2.92
C GLY A 488 9.17 -1.74 -2.51
N GLY A 489 9.89 -1.11 -3.41
CA GLY A 489 11.28 -0.71 -3.13
C GLY A 489 12.20 -1.90 -2.85
N GLY A 490 12.96 -1.80 -1.77
CA GLY A 490 13.90 -2.87 -1.38
C GLY A 490 13.23 -4.14 -0.86
N SER A 491 11.95 -4.08 -0.52
CA SER A 491 11.19 -5.22 0.01
C SER A 491 10.79 -6.21 -1.07
N VAL A 492 10.76 -5.78 -2.35
CA VAL A 492 10.36 -6.65 -3.46
C VAL A 492 11.26 -7.89 -3.52
N SER A 493 10.65 -9.03 -3.32
CA SER A 493 11.29 -10.35 -3.43
C SER A 493 10.28 -11.36 -3.96
N MET A 494 10.70 -12.17 -4.92
CA MET A 494 10.00 -13.36 -5.40
C MET A 494 10.94 -14.53 -5.31
N VAL A 495 10.52 -15.60 -4.66
CA VAL A 495 11.32 -16.77 -4.33
C VAL A 495 10.65 -18.01 -4.88
N LEU A 496 11.38 -18.87 -5.58
CA LEU A 496 10.92 -20.15 -6.07
C LEU A 496 11.87 -21.24 -5.57
N ASP A 497 11.35 -22.30 -4.99
CA ASP A 497 12.13 -23.40 -4.40
C ASP A 497 13.22 -22.91 -3.41
N GLY A 498 12.91 -21.85 -2.65
CA GLY A 498 13.81 -21.26 -1.68
C GLY A 498 14.89 -20.33 -2.27
N GLU A 499 14.92 -20.13 -3.59
CA GLU A 499 15.90 -19.28 -4.28
C GLU A 499 15.23 -18.03 -4.88
N PRO A 500 15.81 -16.82 -4.70
CA PRO A 500 15.27 -15.61 -5.29
C PRO A 500 15.28 -15.63 -6.83
N VAL A 501 14.10 -15.46 -7.45
CA VAL A 501 13.96 -15.30 -8.90
C VAL A 501 13.85 -13.82 -9.29
N LEU A 502 13.41 -12.97 -8.35
CA LEU A 502 13.42 -11.51 -8.49
C LEU A 502 13.74 -10.86 -7.15
N LEU A 503 14.63 -9.87 -7.17
CA LEU A 503 14.88 -8.96 -6.06
C LEU A 503 14.63 -7.52 -6.52
N GLY A 504 14.04 -6.70 -5.66
CA GLY A 504 13.75 -5.30 -5.95
C GLY A 504 15.01 -4.52 -6.32
N VAL A 505 16.07 -4.68 -5.54
CA VAL A 505 17.39 -4.06 -5.78
C VAL A 505 18.45 -5.14 -5.73
N SER A 506 18.70 -5.79 -6.85
CA SER A 506 19.59 -6.98 -6.94
C SER A 506 20.96 -6.78 -6.31
N ALA A 507 21.56 -5.59 -6.46
CA ALA A 507 22.90 -5.28 -5.93
C ALA A 507 22.97 -5.25 -4.39
N ARG A 508 21.83 -5.22 -3.69
CA ARG A 508 21.77 -5.15 -2.21
C ARG A 508 21.47 -6.49 -1.54
N GLY A 509 21.14 -7.52 -2.33
CA GLY A 509 20.60 -8.77 -1.82
C GLY A 509 19.14 -8.65 -1.36
N GLU A 510 18.63 -9.73 -0.78
CA GLU A 510 17.28 -9.76 -0.24
C GLU A 510 17.17 -8.97 1.07
N ARG A 511 16.11 -8.18 1.20
CA ARG A 511 15.77 -7.45 2.42
C ARG A 511 14.84 -8.30 3.29
N SER A 512 15.02 -8.25 4.61
CA SER A 512 14.02 -8.74 5.55
C SER A 512 12.76 -7.87 5.51
N VAL A 513 11.59 -8.51 5.55
CA VAL A 513 10.25 -7.91 5.47
C VAL A 513 9.38 -8.38 6.63
N GLY A 514 8.24 -7.71 6.86
CA GLY A 514 7.37 -8.03 7.99
C GLY A 514 6.50 -9.26 7.75
N ASP A 515 6.10 -9.49 6.49
CA ASP A 515 5.28 -10.62 6.10
C ASP A 515 5.51 -11.04 4.65
N ALA A 516 5.03 -12.22 4.30
CA ALA A 516 5.12 -12.78 2.96
C ALA A 516 3.81 -13.50 2.59
N VAL A 517 3.55 -13.60 1.28
CA VAL A 517 2.51 -14.45 0.70
C VAL A 517 3.17 -15.71 0.17
N LEU A 518 2.74 -16.84 0.67
CA LEU A 518 3.27 -18.16 0.36
C LEU A 518 2.34 -18.90 -0.60
N VAL A 519 2.88 -19.54 -1.62
CA VAL A 519 2.21 -20.48 -2.52
C VAL A 519 2.74 -21.87 -2.23
N ARG A 520 1.87 -22.78 -1.77
CA ARG A 520 2.22 -24.18 -1.47
C ARG A 520 1.78 -25.07 -2.60
N ALA A 521 2.57 -26.08 -2.92
CA ALA A 521 2.17 -27.15 -3.83
C ALA A 521 0.98 -27.95 -3.25
N GLY A 522 0.18 -28.56 -4.13
CA GLY A 522 -0.97 -29.37 -3.76
C GLY A 522 -0.64 -30.80 -3.35
#